data_29e2f43ee4672923ea2e59a301e5e260
#
_entry.id   29e2f43ee4672923ea2e59a301e5e260
#
_cell.length_a   1.000
_cell.length_b   1.000
_cell.length_c   1.000
_cell.angle_alpha   90.00
_cell.angle_beta   90.00
_cell.angle_gamma   90.00
#
_symmetry.space_group_name_H-M   'P 1'
#
loop_
_entity.id
_entity.type
_entity.pdbx_description
1 polymer ?
#
loop_
_entity_poly.entity_id
_entity_poly.type
_entity_poly.pdbx_seq_one_letter_code
_entity_poly.pdbx_strand_id
1 'polypeptide(L)'
;MSEDKLDEVRWDRIHEAFASVPYAKLIGLELGQMKPGEANLHLNIRDELKQNQGVVHGGAVASLIDTAAAFAVVTRLEPGERVTTTDLTIYYLRPITSGRLTATARIVRGGRRLFVLTVQVTNDHEVLVATAVTGYIKLQNSQKPQ
;
A
#
# COMPACT_ATOMS: atom_id res chain seq x y z
N MET A 1 20.32 -2.44 -19.09
CA MET A 1 19.04 -1.94 -18.54
C MET A 1 18.86 -2.59 -17.16
N SER A 2 18.78 -1.79 -16.12
CA SER A 2 18.58 -2.34 -14.78
C SER A 2 17.12 -2.79 -14.66
N GLU A 3 16.89 -4.05 -14.35
CA GLU A 3 15.56 -4.62 -14.02
C GLU A 3 14.94 -3.97 -12.77
N ASP A 4 15.66 -3.02 -12.15
CA ASP A 4 15.29 -2.38 -10.89
C ASP A 4 14.49 -1.09 -11.04
N LYS A 5 14.12 -0.68 -12.26
CA LYS A 5 13.35 0.54 -12.48
C LYS A 5 12.10 0.27 -13.29
N LEU A 6 11.03 0.97 -12.92
CA LEU A 6 9.82 1.03 -13.72
C LEU A 6 10.06 1.90 -14.97
N ASP A 7 9.56 1.45 -16.12
CA ASP A 7 9.54 2.29 -17.31
C ASP A 7 8.50 3.42 -17.19
N GLU A 8 8.61 4.44 -18.03
CA GLU A 8 7.74 5.63 -17.97
C GLU A 8 6.26 5.27 -18.19
N VAL A 9 5.96 4.37 -19.10
CA VAL A 9 4.58 3.96 -19.41
C VAL A 9 3.94 3.29 -18.20
N ARG A 10 4.68 2.41 -17.54
CA ARG A 10 4.20 1.74 -16.32
C ARG A 10 4.06 2.73 -15.16
N TRP A 11 5.00 3.63 -15.03
CA TRP A 11 4.96 4.69 -14.03
C TRP A 11 3.72 5.57 -14.16
N ASP A 12 3.44 6.05 -15.38
CA ASP A 12 2.26 6.89 -15.66
C ASP A 12 0.96 6.14 -15.36
N ARG A 13 0.88 4.87 -15.78
CA ARG A 13 -0.29 4.01 -15.50
C ARG A 13 -0.53 3.84 -13.99
N ILE A 14 0.53 3.66 -13.20
CA ILE A 14 0.44 3.56 -11.74
C ILE A 14 -0.08 4.86 -11.14
N HIS A 15 0.45 6.00 -11.57
CA HIS A 15 0.00 7.31 -11.11
C HIS A 15 -1.46 7.57 -11.44
N GLU A 16 -1.91 7.23 -12.64
CA GLU A 16 -3.32 7.33 -13.03
C GLU A 16 -4.21 6.41 -12.16
N ALA A 17 -3.78 5.18 -11.94
CA ALA A 17 -4.49 4.24 -11.09
C ALA A 17 -4.64 4.77 -9.67
N PHE A 18 -3.56 5.27 -9.08
CA PHE A 18 -3.60 5.85 -7.73
C PHE A 18 -4.52 7.07 -7.66
N ALA A 19 -4.43 7.97 -8.63
CA ALA A 19 -5.27 9.17 -8.70
C ALA A 19 -6.76 8.84 -8.82
N SER A 20 -7.12 7.65 -9.27
CA SER A 20 -8.50 7.20 -9.43
C SER A 20 -9.08 6.50 -8.20
N VAL A 21 -8.32 6.35 -7.11
CA VAL A 21 -8.80 5.71 -5.86
C VAL A 21 -9.44 6.76 -4.95
N PRO A 22 -10.79 6.83 -4.86
CA PRO A 22 -11.45 7.87 -4.05
C PRO A 22 -11.08 7.80 -2.57
N TYR A 23 -10.96 6.60 -2.03
CA TYR A 23 -10.62 6.38 -0.62
C TYR A 23 -9.22 6.87 -0.27
N ALA A 24 -8.25 6.71 -1.17
CA ALA A 24 -6.90 7.25 -0.97
C ALA A 24 -6.90 8.77 -0.84
N LYS A 25 -7.72 9.44 -1.66
CA LYS A 25 -7.93 10.90 -1.56
C LYS A 25 -8.59 11.30 -0.25
N LEU A 26 -9.61 10.56 0.18
CA LEU A 26 -10.34 10.85 1.41
C LEU A 26 -9.43 10.86 2.62
N ILE A 27 -8.57 9.88 2.78
CA ILE A 27 -7.66 9.79 3.94
C ILE A 27 -6.33 10.50 3.72
N GLY A 28 -6.03 10.96 2.51
CA GLY A 28 -4.83 11.73 2.20
C GLY A 28 -3.58 10.89 1.98
N LEU A 29 -3.71 9.70 1.39
CA LEU A 29 -2.56 8.88 1.01
C LEU A 29 -1.78 9.55 -0.13
N GLU A 30 -0.47 9.43 -0.07
CA GLU A 30 0.45 9.95 -1.09
C GLU A 30 1.37 8.85 -1.60
N LEU A 31 1.58 8.79 -2.91
CA LEU A 31 2.57 7.89 -3.50
C LEU A 31 3.98 8.38 -3.19
N GLY A 32 4.84 7.47 -2.79
CA GLY A 32 6.26 7.68 -2.65
C GLY A 32 7.04 7.01 -3.77
N GLN A 33 8.22 6.50 -3.44
CA GLN A 33 9.06 5.78 -4.38
C GLN A 33 8.51 4.39 -4.67
N MET A 34 8.69 3.94 -5.91
CA MET A 34 8.31 2.61 -6.34
C MET A 34 9.38 2.01 -7.24
N LYS A 35 9.49 0.70 -7.19
CA LYS A 35 10.27 -0.12 -8.10
C LYS A 35 9.54 -1.46 -8.28
N PRO A 36 9.92 -2.29 -9.25
CA PRO A 36 9.23 -3.57 -9.43
C PRO A 36 9.18 -4.39 -8.15
N GLY A 37 7.96 -4.71 -7.70
CA GLY A 37 7.70 -5.49 -6.50
C GLY A 37 7.77 -4.72 -5.17
N GLU A 38 7.94 -3.39 -5.21
CA GLU A 38 8.03 -2.57 -4.01
C GLU A 38 7.34 -1.22 -4.20
N ALA A 39 6.66 -0.75 -3.16
CA ALA A 39 6.02 0.56 -3.15
C ALA A 39 6.11 1.21 -1.78
N ASN A 40 6.37 2.52 -1.77
CA ASN A 40 6.25 3.36 -0.59
C ASN A 40 5.00 4.22 -0.72
N LEU A 41 4.19 4.27 0.34
CA LEU A 41 3.11 5.22 0.50
C LEU A 41 3.28 6.00 1.79
N HIS A 42 2.78 7.22 1.80
CA HIS A 42 2.85 8.12 2.94
C HIS A 42 1.46 8.55 3.42
N LEU A 43 1.36 8.81 4.71
CA LEU A 43 0.17 9.35 5.34
C LEU A 43 0.59 10.40 6.37
N ASN A 44 0.15 11.64 6.15
CA ASN A 44 0.31 12.69 7.17
C ASN A 44 -0.79 12.55 8.21
N ILE A 45 -0.41 12.47 9.48
CA ILE A 45 -1.37 12.32 10.57
C ILE A 45 -2.04 13.66 10.85
N ARG A 46 -3.38 13.64 10.88
CA ARG A 46 -4.23 14.77 11.24
C ARG A 46 -5.33 14.30 12.20
N ASP A 47 -6.01 15.23 12.84
CA ASP A 47 -6.94 14.90 13.92
C ASP A 47 -8.09 13.99 13.47
N GLU A 48 -8.57 14.13 12.23
CA GLU A 48 -9.64 13.30 11.67
C GLU A 48 -9.26 11.82 11.51
N LEU A 49 -7.97 11.50 11.58
CA LEU A 49 -7.47 10.12 11.50
C LEU A 49 -7.26 9.48 12.88
N LYS A 50 -7.56 10.21 13.94
CA LYS A 50 -7.33 9.75 15.31
C LYS A 50 -8.59 9.14 15.91
N GLN A 51 -8.35 8.20 16.84
CA GLN A 51 -9.38 7.73 17.74
C GLN A 51 -9.53 8.70 18.94
N ASN A 52 -10.46 8.42 19.86
CA ASN A 52 -10.85 9.32 20.95
C ASN A 52 -9.76 9.60 22.01
N GLN A 53 -8.64 8.89 22.01
CA GLN A 53 -7.53 9.10 22.95
C GLN A 53 -6.36 9.89 22.36
N GLY A 54 -6.54 10.49 21.16
CA GLY A 54 -5.51 11.30 20.51
C GLY A 54 -4.45 10.51 19.75
N VAL A 55 -4.58 9.19 19.65
CA VAL A 55 -3.70 8.31 18.89
C VAL A 55 -4.34 8.05 17.52
N VAL A 56 -3.54 7.85 16.49
CA VAL A 56 -4.06 7.49 15.18
C VAL A 56 -4.91 6.22 15.26
N HIS A 57 -6.04 6.23 14.57
CA HIS A 57 -6.90 5.05 14.48
C HIS A 57 -6.19 3.93 13.74
N GLY A 58 -6.23 2.71 14.29
CA GLY A 58 -5.61 1.54 13.66
C GLY A 58 -6.10 1.28 12.23
N GLY A 59 -7.37 1.61 11.95
CA GLY A 59 -7.93 1.54 10.60
C GLY A 59 -7.27 2.47 9.58
N ALA A 60 -6.77 3.63 10.02
CA ALA A 60 -6.03 4.53 9.13
C ALA A 60 -4.68 3.93 8.75
N VAL A 61 -3.98 3.34 9.71
CA VAL A 61 -2.72 2.61 9.46
C VAL A 61 -2.97 1.39 8.58
N ALA A 62 -4.04 0.64 8.83
CA ALA A 62 -4.44 -0.50 8.01
C ALA A 62 -4.70 -0.08 6.54
N SER A 63 -5.34 1.06 6.32
CA SER A 63 -5.60 1.61 4.99
C SER A 63 -4.31 1.97 4.27
N LEU A 64 -3.36 2.58 4.98
CA LEU A 64 -2.03 2.87 4.45
C LEU A 64 -1.30 1.58 4.04
N ILE A 65 -1.31 0.58 4.90
CA ILE A 65 -0.66 -0.72 4.67
C ILE A 65 -1.26 -1.44 3.48
N ASP A 66 -2.58 -1.59 3.45
CA ASP A 66 -3.29 -2.30 2.39
C ASP A 66 -3.07 -1.63 1.03
N THR A 67 -3.16 -0.32 0.98
CA THR A 67 -2.94 0.43 -0.26
C THR A 67 -1.49 0.36 -0.74
N ALA A 68 -0.51 0.44 0.17
CA ALA A 68 0.90 0.27 -0.18
C ALA A 68 1.16 -1.12 -0.78
N ALA A 69 0.59 -2.16 -0.18
CA ALA A 69 0.69 -3.53 -0.68
C ALA A 69 0.04 -3.67 -2.06
N ALA A 70 -1.15 -3.10 -2.26
CA ALA A 70 -1.82 -3.09 -3.56
C ALA A 70 -0.93 -2.48 -4.64
N PHE A 71 -0.30 -1.34 -4.38
CA PHE A 71 0.55 -0.67 -5.36
C PHE A 71 1.89 -1.37 -5.59
N ALA A 72 2.43 -2.07 -4.60
CA ALA A 72 3.57 -2.97 -4.84
C ALA A 72 3.20 -4.07 -5.84
N VAL A 73 1.99 -4.65 -5.73
CA VAL A 73 1.50 -5.64 -6.71
C VAL A 73 1.24 -5.00 -8.07
N VAL A 74 0.66 -3.80 -8.12
CA VAL A 74 0.38 -3.07 -9.37
C VAL A 74 1.65 -2.88 -10.19
N THR A 75 2.82 -2.71 -9.57
CA THR A 75 4.10 -2.62 -10.29
C THR A 75 4.40 -3.86 -11.14
N ARG A 76 3.79 -4.99 -10.83
CA ARG A 76 3.98 -6.29 -11.51
C ARG A 76 2.82 -6.67 -12.42
N LEU A 77 1.72 -5.90 -12.43
CA LEU A 77 0.55 -6.22 -13.25
C LEU A 77 0.71 -5.72 -14.69
N GLU A 78 0.16 -6.49 -15.61
CA GLU A 78 -0.01 -6.07 -17.00
C GLU A 78 -1.30 -5.25 -17.18
N PRO A 79 -1.43 -4.47 -18.27
CA PRO A 79 -2.66 -3.72 -18.53
C PRO A 79 -3.90 -4.61 -18.49
N GLY A 80 -4.95 -4.14 -17.78
CA GLY A 80 -6.20 -4.87 -17.63
C GLY A 80 -6.22 -5.92 -16.51
N GLU A 81 -5.07 -6.28 -15.95
CA GLU A 81 -5.03 -7.16 -14.80
C GLU A 81 -5.47 -6.41 -13.52
N ARG A 82 -6.20 -7.11 -12.68
CA ARG A 82 -6.70 -6.59 -11.40
C ARG A 82 -6.44 -7.58 -10.29
N VAL A 83 -6.33 -7.04 -9.07
CA VAL A 83 -6.12 -7.83 -7.85
C VAL A 83 -7.09 -7.40 -6.78
N THR A 84 -7.28 -8.28 -5.80
CA THR A 84 -7.99 -7.95 -4.56
C THR A 84 -7.24 -8.53 -3.37
N THR A 85 -7.38 -7.89 -2.21
CA THR A 85 -6.81 -8.36 -0.94
C THR A 85 -7.51 -9.66 -0.52
N THR A 86 -6.74 -10.65 -0.12
CA THR A 86 -7.28 -11.90 0.44
C THR A 86 -7.30 -11.87 1.96
N ASP A 87 -6.26 -11.33 2.57
CA ASP A 87 -6.09 -11.28 4.01
C ASP A 87 -5.09 -10.19 4.39
N LEU A 88 -5.17 -9.75 5.63
CA LEU A 88 -4.28 -8.71 6.16
C LEU A 88 -4.12 -8.92 7.66
N THR A 89 -2.89 -9.19 8.08
CA THR A 89 -2.51 -9.32 9.49
C THR A 89 -1.55 -8.21 9.86
N ILE A 90 -1.92 -7.39 10.83
CA ILE A 90 -1.13 -6.23 11.26
C ILE A 90 -0.77 -6.37 12.73
N TYR A 91 0.47 -6.06 13.04
CA TYR A 91 0.94 -5.85 14.40
C TYR A 91 1.24 -4.37 14.60
N TYR A 92 0.48 -3.73 15.49
CA TYR A 92 0.68 -2.35 15.89
C TYR A 92 1.68 -2.33 17.05
N LEU A 93 2.85 -1.76 16.81
CA LEU A 93 3.98 -1.89 17.74
C LEU A 93 4.14 -0.66 18.63
N ARG A 94 3.73 0.50 18.16
CA ARG A 94 3.87 1.78 18.89
C ARG A 94 2.71 2.71 18.57
N PRO A 95 2.25 3.51 19.55
CA PRO A 95 1.24 4.53 19.32
C PRO A 95 1.79 5.66 18.43
N ILE A 96 0.92 6.25 17.64
CA ILE A 96 1.25 7.33 16.71
C ILE A 96 0.32 8.49 17.01
N THR A 97 0.88 9.67 17.28
CA THR A 97 0.11 10.86 17.65
C THR A 97 0.22 12.00 16.65
N SER A 98 1.26 12.01 15.85
CA SER A 98 1.53 13.10 14.88
C SER A 98 2.57 12.66 13.85
N GLY A 99 2.84 13.53 12.89
CA GLY A 99 3.90 13.37 11.93
C GLY A 99 3.46 12.64 10.66
N ARG A 100 4.42 12.12 9.94
CA ARG A 100 4.25 11.43 8.65
C ARG A 100 4.62 9.97 8.79
N LEU A 101 3.74 9.10 8.37
CA LEU A 101 4.00 7.67 8.26
C LEU A 101 4.44 7.31 6.86
N THR A 102 5.34 6.35 6.76
CA THR A 102 5.76 5.73 5.51
C THR A 102 5.57 4.23 5.61
N ALA A 103 4.72 3.68 4.73
CA ALA A 103 4.59 2.24 4.55
C ALA A 103 5.48 1.82 3.39
N THR A 104 6.29 0.79 3.62
CA THR A 104 7.10 0.15 2.59
C THR A 104 6.60 -1.27 2.41
N ALA A 105 5.97 -1.53 1.27
CA ALA A 105 5.45 -2.84 0.90
C ALA A 105 6.40 -3.54 -0.08
N ARG A 106 6.67 -4.82 0.18
CA ARG A 106 7.53 -5.65 -0.66
C ARG A 106 6.86 -6.98 -0.96
N ILE A 107 6.86 -7.38 -2.24
CA ILE A 107 6.46 -8.72 -2.63
C ILE A 107 7.53 -9.71 -2.16
N VAL A 108 7.13 -10.62 -1.28
CA VAL A 108 7.98 -11.74 -0.82
C VAL A 108 7.92 -12.87 -1.83
N ARG A 109 6.74 -13.14 -2.35
CA ARG A 109 6.49 -14.14 -3.38
C ARG A 109 5.37 -13.68 -4.32
N GLY A 110 5.66 -13.67 -5.61
CA GLY A 110 4.67 -13.45 -6.65
C GLY A 110 4.50 -14.69 -7.51
N GLY A 111 3.34 -15.35 -7.41
CA GLY A 111 2.94 -16.45 -8.27
C GLY A 111 2.12 -15.96 -9.47
N ARG A 112 1.51 -16.89 -10.21
CA ARG A 112 0.63 -16.56 -11.34
C ARG A 112 -0.62 -15.81 -10.90
N ARG A 113 -1.15 -16.14 -9.73
CA ARG A 113 -2.40 -15.58 -9.20
C ARG A 113 -2.25 -14.96 -7.82
N LEU A 114 -1.40 -15.52 -6.96
CA LEU A 114 -1.27 -15.14 -5.57
C LEU A 114 0.04 -14.38 -5.33
N PHE A 115 -0.06 -13.27 -4.64
CA PHE A 115 1.07 -12.49 -4.13
C PHE A 115 1.05 -12.50 -2.61
N VAL A 116 2.19 -12.71 -2.01
CA VAL A 116 2.40 -12.55 -0.57
C VAL A 116 3.37 -11.40 -0.36
N LEU A 117 3.01 -10.48 0.54
CA LEU A 117 3.77 -9.27 0.80
C LEU A 117 4.02 -9.08 2.29
N THR A 118 5.11 -8.41 2.58
CA THR A 118 5.35 -7.81 3.89
C THR A 118 5.26 -6.30 3.76
N VAL A 119 4.79 -5.64 4.82
CA VAL A 119 4.73 -4.19 4.90
C VAL A 119 5.28 -3.73 6.23
N GLN A 120 6.16 -2.75 6.21
CA GLN A 120 6.67 -2.06 7.39
C GLN A 120 6.23 -0.61 7.36
N VAL A 121 5.77 -0.11 8.50
CA VAL A 121 5.41 1.29 8.66
C VAL A 121 6.36 1.96 9.64
N THR A 122 6.99 3.03 9.20
CA THR A 122 7.91 3.84 10.00
C THR A 122 7.38 5.26 10.18
N ASN A 123 7.78 5.91 11.26
CA ASN A 123 7.49 7.34 11.52
C ASN A 123 8.58 8.25 10.96
N ASP A 124 8.51 9.55 11.23
CA ASP A 124 9.49 10.58 10.80
C ASP A 124 10.90 10.32 11.31
N HIS A 125 11.05 9.57 12.38
CA HIS A 125 12.35 9.23 12.98
C HIS A 125 12.84 7.85 12.55
N GLU A 126 12.24 7.27 11.51
CA GLU A 126 12.56 5.94 10.99
C GLU A 126 12.36 4.81 12.01
N VAL A 127 11.50 5.04 13.00
CA VAL A 127 11.14 4.04 14.01
C VAL A 127 10.00 3.19 13.47
N LEU A 128 10.13 1.87 13.57
CA LEU A 128 9.10 0.92 13.16
C LEU A 128 7.89 1.03 14.11
N VAL A 129 6.73 1.37 13.57
CA VAL A 129 5.49 1.56 14.34
C VAL A 129 4.45 0.49 14.06
N ALA A 130 4.51 -0.17 12.91
CA ALA A 130 3.65 -1.30 12.56
C ALA A 130 4.34 -2.19 11.54
N THR A 131 3.96 -3.47 11.53
CA THR A 131 4.41 -4.45 10.54
C THR A 131 3.24 -5.34 10.15
N ALA A 132 3.24 -5.83 8.90
CA ALA A 132 2.13 -6.62 8.39
C ALA A 132 2.58 -7.67 7.40
N VAL A 133 1.73 -8.69 7.26
CA VAL A 133 1.76 -9.66 6.17
C VAL A 133 0.39 -9.63 5.50
N THR A 134 0.37 -9.62 4.18
CA THR A 134 -0.87 -9.56 3.40
C THR A 134 -0.76 -10.40 2.14
N GLY A 135 -1.91 -10.84 1.64
CA GLY A 135 -2.04 -11.58 0.40
C GLY A 135 -2.93 -10.83 -0.60
N TYR A 136 -2.61 -10.97 -1.86
CA TYR A 136 -3.39 -10.46 -3.00
C TYR A 136 -3.58 -11.56 -4.03
N ILE A 137 -4.76 -11.60 -4.62
CA ILE A 137 -5.08 -12.56 -5.67
C ILE A 137 -5.48 -11.82 -6.95
N LYS A 138 -4.96 -12.28 -8.09
CA LYS A 138 -5.41 -11.78 -9.39
C LYS A 138 -6.85 -12.21 -9.66
N LEU A 139 -7.66 -11.25 -10.08
CA LEU A 139 -9.03 -11.52 -10.54
C LEU A 139 -9.01 -12.00 -11.98
N GLN A 140 -9.91 -12.94 -12.30
CA GLN A 140 -10.06 -13.38 -13.68
C GLN A 140 -10.71 -12.27 -14.52
N ASN A 141 -10.25 -12.09 -15.76
CA ASN A 141 -10.70 -11.02 -16.67
C ASN A 141 -12.21 -11.07 -17.02
N SER A 142 -12.88 -12.19 -16.79
CA SER A 142 -14.31 -12.40 -17.08
C SER A 142 -15.26 -12.02 -15.95
N GLN A 143 -14.76 -11.67 -14.77
CA GLN A 143 -15.60 -11.29 -13.63
C GLN A 143 -15.75 -9.77 -13.58
N LYS A 144 -16.87 -9.28 -14.14
CA LYS A 144 -17.36 -7.95 -13.76
C LYS A 144 -17.75 -8.01 -12.27
N PRO A 145 -17.48 -6.98 -11.49
CA PRO A 145 -18.01 -6.92 -10.13
C PRO A 145 -19.53 -7.01 -10.18
N GLN A 146 -20.11 -7.91 -9.41
CA GLN A 146 -21.55 -7.99 -9.18
C GLN A 146 -21.98 -6.82 -8.31
#